data_8db6579fc5622eb54ed0316d0091a55f
#
_entry.id   8db6579fc5622eb54ed0316d0091a55f
#
_cell.length_a   1.000
_cell.length_b   1.000
_cell.length_c   1.000
_cell.angle_alpha   90.00
_cell.angle_beta   90.00
_cell.angle_gamma   90.00
#
_symmetry.space_group_name_H-M   'P 1'
#
loop_
_entity.id
_entity.type
_entity.pdbx_description
1 polymer ?
#
loop_
_entity_poly.entity_id
_entity_poly.type
_entity_poly.pdbx_seq_one_letter_code
_entity_poly.pdbx_strand_id
1 'polypeptide(L)'
;MLVGLYHLFLFTTPFWVVSGLLSCIYTLRRGGHKSTGPIFLPPLPEPDGQLRLVIGEQHRARTAGPVENPNWLVLEERGLYTGIAVIGAIGSGKTSCCMYPFAEQIFSFGGGDQSKHIGGLVLEVKGDFCHKVRGILERHGRAGDYVEVNLTDSPYRYNPLWNDVDAYALAFGIATLLTSLFGRGREPFWQQAYTNLVKFLIHLHRLLFDYVTLLDLYECAINPDLLKQRVELAEWAALTIPQIAVLDPAVYLAFEGLAKFPWDTNATTHEMESVLTDELGKFLLEHSVLHQVRDCDTLPSGGKLIRDPEQREQVQAVRRWFYDDWMRIEPRLRTSIVEGISFFLSLFDDNPRLKKVFCPPKECFDPVANEDGRFGIPLPPFADLIEQGRVVALNFPVAANPGLARLVGTLMKVDFQRAVLTRVPKIESSPEVIHRQVLFLCDEYHAFATVGESDPTGDEKFFALSRQARCIPIVATQSISSLRSTLSGESWRTLLQTFRTKIFLALSDNFSAREASELCGRDEQLKVSYNFSESGADAKVNILTGRATAQRASITASKHYNVQRDNIFEARIFAELKNAQAIVLAYDGLNPMPATYCYLKPYFLDPRVSYFEHLRRGNL
;
A
#
# COMPACT_ATOMS: atom_id res chain seq x y z
N MET A 1 2.78 -80.01 41.69
CA MET A 1 2.77 -79.03 40.59
C MET A 1 1.69 -77.95 40.83
N LEU A 2 0.45 -78.23 41.02
CA LEU A 2 -0.66 -77.29 41.26
C LEU A 2 -0.44 -76.38 42.47
N VAL A 3 0.07 -76.85 43.61
CA VAL A 3 0.36 -76.07 44.81
C VAL A 3 1.49 -75.04 44.56
N GLY A 4 2.49 -75.38 43.77
CA GLY A 4 3.56 -74.45 43.42
C GLY A 4 3.11 -73.31 42.49
N LEU A 5 2.19 -73.61 41.57
CA LEU A 5 1.54 -72.64 40.72
C LEU A 5 0.65 -71.66 41.51
N TYR A 6 -0.06 -72.20 42.53
CA TYR A 6 -0.91 -71.39 43.41
C TYR A 6 -0.06 -70.40 44.28
N HIS A 7 1.05 -70.86 44.82
CA HIS A 7 1.98 -70.00 45.57
C HIS A 7 2.65 -68.93 44.66
N LEU A 8 3.04 -69.29 43.44
CA LEU A 8 3.58 -68.34 42.48
C LEU A 8 2.53 -67.26 42.12
N PHE A 9 1.30 -67.66 41.92
CA PHE A 9 0.19 -66.75 41.64
C PHE A 9 -0.08 -65.81 42.82
N LEU A 10 -0.12 -66.33 44.02
CA LEU A 10 -0.31 -65.53 45.25
C LEU A 10 0.82 -64.54 45.47
N PHE A 11 2.07 -64.90 45.13
CA PHE A 11 3.24 -64.05 45.29
C PHE A 11 3.32 -62.95 44.23
N THR A 12 2.86 -63.21 43.01
CA THR A 12 2.90 -62.25 41.89
C THR A 12 1.68 -61.33 41.82
N THR A 13 0.53 -61.73 42.42
CA THR A 13 -0.70 -60.96 42.39
C THR A 13 -0.57 -59.53 42.95
N PRO A 14 0.11 -59.28 44.10
CA PRO A 14 0.31 -57.92 44.59
C PRO A 14 1.07 -57.05 43.64
N PHE A 15 2.06 -57.60 42.94
CA PHE A 15 2.87 -56.87 41.93
C PHE A 15 2.00 -56.47 40.74
N TRP A 16 1.14 -57.35 40.22
CA TRP A 16 0.24 -57.05 39.12
C TRP A 16 -0.83 -56.03 39.49
N VAL A 17 -1.35 -56.10 40.72
CA VAL A 17 -2.35 -55.13 41.24
C VAL A 17 -1.71 -53.73 41.38
N VAL A 18 -0.49 -53.65 41.95
CA VAL A 18 0.19 -52.37 42.13
C VAL A 18 0.63 -51.79 40.76
N SER A 19 1.12 -52.64 39.86
CA SER A 19 1.49 -52.20 38.49
C SER A 19 0.26 -51.74 37.71
N GLY A 20 -0.86 -52.44 37.83
CA GLY A 20 -2.12 -52.04 37.21
C GLY A 20 -2.66 -50.72 37.76
N LEU A 21 -2.58 -50.53 39.08
CA LEU A 21 -2.98 -49.26 39.74
C LEU A 21 -2.06 -48.09 39.30
N LEU A 22 -0.75 -48.32 39.28
CA LEU A 22 0.21 -47.30 38.78
C LEU A 22 0.00 -46.96 37.31
N SER A 23 -0.28 -47.98 36.48
CA SER A 23 -0.61 -47.77 35.07
C SER A 23 -1.92 -47.02 34.90
N CYS A 24 -2.94 -47.33 35.71
CA CYS A 24 -4.22 -46.64 35.72
C CYS A 24 -4.07 -45.18 36.19
N ILE A 25 -3.30 -44.92 37.25
CA ILE A 25 -2.98 -43.57 37.72
C ILE A 25 -2.17 -42.81 36.66
N TYR A 26 -1.22 -43.48 35.98
CA TYR A 26 -0.45 -42.89 34.92
C TYR A 26 -1.30 -42.57 33.69
N THR A 27 -2.19 -43.46 33.27
CA THR A 27 -3.12 -43.24 32.18
C THR A 27 -4.19 -42.19 32.54
N LEU A 28 -4.70 -42.16 33.74
CA LEU A 28 -5.59 -41.12 34.25
C LEU A 28 -4.88 -39.75 34.32
N ARG A 29 -3.64 -39.69 34.79
CA ARG A 29 -2.83 -38.47 34.77
C ARG A 29 -2.46 -38.04 33.35
N ARG A 30 -2.23 -38.97 32.44
CA ARG A 30 -1.95 -38.69 31.02
C ARG A 30 -3.22 -38.44 30.20
N GLY A 31 -4.33 -39.15 30.55
CA GLY A 31 -5.64 -38.93 29.94
C GLY A 31 -6.39 -37.72 30.50
N GLY A 32 -5.94 -37.21 31.66
CA GLY A 32 -6.40 -35.93 32.20
C GLY A 32 -6.00 -34.69 31.39
N HIS A 33 -5.54 -34.89 30.19
CA HIS A 33 -5.33 -33.81 29.24
C HIS A 33 -6.54 -33.69 28.32
N LYS A 34 -7.33 -32.63 28.62
CA LYS A 34 -8.03 -31.88 27.57
C LYS A 34 -9.49 -32.21 27.29
N SER A 35 -10.30 -32.22 28.30
CA SER A 35 -11.51 -31.43 28.16
C SER A 35 -11.21 -30.08 28.84
N THR A 36 -10.77 -29.11 28.06
CA THR A 36 -10.82 -27.73 28.51
C THR A 36 -12.29 -27.45 28.83
N GLY A 37 -12.57 -27.03 30.05
CA GLY A 37 -13.88 -26.54 30.46
C GLY A 37 -14.40 -25.46 29.50
N PRO A 38 -15.58 -24.94 29.69
CA PRO A 38 -16.09 -23.84 28.88
C PRO A 38 -15.09 -22.67 28.90
N ILE A 39 -14.80 -22.11 27.76
CA ILE A 39 -13.90 -20.95 27.64
C ILE A 39 -14.74 -19.70 27.88
N PHE A 40 -14.37 -18.91 28.89
CA PHE A 40 -15.05 -17.67 29.23
C PHE A 40 -14.29 -16.50 28.61
N LEU A 41 -14.76 -15.99 27.48
CA LEU A 41 -14.24 -14.76 26.91
C LEU A 41 -14.71 -13.58 27.77
N PRO A 42 -13.82 -12.63 28.09
CA PRO A 42 -14.23 -11.36 28.66
C PRO A 42 -15.09 -10.56 27.65
N PRO A 43 -15.95 -9.64 28.12
CA PRO A 43 -16.69 -8.76 27.22
C PRO A 43 -15.72 -8.01 26.32
N LEU A 44 -16.17 -7.69 25.10
CA LEU A 44 -15.39 -6.86 24.20
C LEU A 44 -15.17 -5.49 24.85
N PRO A 45 -13.95 -4.92 24.75
CA PRO A 45 -13.68 -3.59 25.28
C PRO A 45 -14.61 -2.57 24.64
N GLU A 46 -15.37 -1.87 25.48
CA GLU A 46 -16.20 -0.76 25.01
C GLU A 46 -15.30 0.47 24.72
N PRO A 47 -15.60 1.24 23.66
CA PRO A 47 -14.85 2.44 23.38
C PRO A 47 -15.21 3.54 24.39
N ASP A 48 -14.38 3.74 25.41
CA ASP A 48 -14.50 4.81 26.43
C ASP A 48 -14.17 6.21 25.84
N GLY A 49 -14.67 6.52 24.65
CA GLY A 49 -14.37 7.77 23.94
C GLY A 49 -13.02 7.78 23.21
N GLN A 50 -12.19 6.73 23.38
CA GLN A 50 -10.94 6.53 22.64
C GLN A 50 -11.05 5.33 21.71
N LEU A 51 -10.43 5.45 20.54
CA LEU A 51 -10.39 4.34 19.58
C LEU A 51 -9.51 3.21 20.12
N ARG A 52 -10.06 2.00 20.14
CA ARG A 52 -9.35 0.76 20.47
C ARG A 52 -9.58 -0.26 19.38
N LEU A 53 -8.53 -1.01 19.05
CA LEU A 53 -8.61 -2.08 18.07
C LEU A 53 -8.35 -3.43 18.74
N VAL A 54 -9.34 -4.31 18.74
CA VAL A 54 -9.20 -5.69 19.18
C VAL A 54 -8.61 -6.51 18.02
N ILE A 55 -7.40 -7.04 18.21
CA ILE A 55 -6.75 -7.91 17.22
C ILE A 55 -7.34 -9.32 17.29
N GLY A 56 -7.48 -9.88 18.50
CA GLY A 56 -8.00 -11.24 18.70
C GLY A 56 -7.84 -11.74 20.13
N GLU A 57 -8.08 -13.05 20.32
CA GLU A 57 -7.96 -13.72 21.61
C GLU A 57 -6.51 -14.08 21.90
N GLN A 58 -6.06 -13.76 23.10
CA GLN A 58 -4.77 -14.17 23.63
C GLN A 58 -4.97 -15.25 24.71
N HIS A 59 -4.59 -16.48 24.38
CA HIS A 59 -4.64 -17.61 25.32
C HIS A 59 -3.28 -17.83 25.98
N ARG A 60 -2.37 -18.50 25.29
CA ARG A 60 -1.00 -18.73 25.75
C ARG A 60 -0.04 -17.92 24.89
N ALA A 61 0.90 -17.23 25.52
CA ALA A 61 1.80 -16.33 24.78
C ALA A 61 2.71 -17.08 23.80
N ARG A 62 3.28 -18.21 24.21
CA ARG A 62 4.36 -18.89 23.44
C ARG A 62 3.96 -20.21 22.78
N THR A 63 2.83 -20.77 23.14
CA THR A 63 2.38 -22.07 22.65
C THR A 63 0.93 -22.03 22.21
N ALA A 64 0.59 -22.74 21.15
CA ALA A 64 -0.78 -22.90 20.74
C ALA A 64 -1.58 -23.69 21.79
N GLY A 65 -2.80 -23.29 22.10
CA GLY A 65 -3.71 -24.02 22.97
C GLY A 65 -4.64 -23.13 23.78
N PRO A 66 -5.79 -23.65 24.18
CA PRO A 66 -6.78 -22.92 24.94
C PRO A 66 -6.38 -22.67 26.40
N VAL A 67 -6.96 -21.63 26.98
CA VAL A 67 -6.98 -21.30 28.39
C VAL A 67 -8.43 -21.02 28.76
N GLU A 68 -8.84 -21.30 29.99
CA GLU A 68 -10.22 -21.09 30.45
C GLU A 68 -10.63 -19.60 30.40
N ASN A 69 -9.75 -18.71 30.82
CA ASN A 69 -9.95 -17.27 30.84
C ASN A 69 -8.91 -16.61 29.96
N PRO A 70 -9.13 -16.51 28.64
CA PRO A 70 -8.25 -15.76 27.74
C PRO A 70 -8.44 -14.25 27.88
N ASN A 71 -7.49 -13.48 27.41
CA ASN A 71 -7.58 -12.03 27.32
C ASN A 71 -7.77 -11.58 25.86
N TRP A 72 -8.23 -10.34 25.68
CA TRP A 72 -8.15 -9.69 24.38
C TRP A 72 -6.77 -9.06 24.17
N LEU A 73 -6.21 -9.25 22.99
CA LEU A 73 -5.08 -8.46 22.53
C LEU A 73 -5.64 -7.18 21.89
N VAL A 74 -5.46 -6.07 22.58
CA VAL A 74 -6.03 -4.77 22.21
C VAL A 74 -4.91 -3.79 21.93
N LEU A 75 -5.05 -3.02 20.87
CA LEU A 75 -4.20 -1.85 20.58
C LEU A 75 -4.95 -0.58 20.96
N GLU A 76 -4.31 0.22 21.78
CA GLU A 76 -4.77 1.57 22.11
C GLU A 76 -4.53 2.54 20.95
N GLU A 77 -5.27 3.63 20.90
CA GLU A 77 -5.23 4.64 19.85
C GLU A 77 -3.80 5.08 19.48
N ARG A 78 -2.95 5.32 20.48
CA ARG A 78 -1.54 5.71 20.23
C ARG A 78 -0.73 4.65 19.50
N GLY A 79 -1.03 3.38 19.76
CA GLY A 79 -0.41 2.25 19.07
C GLY A 79 -0.83 2.16 17.61
N LEU A 80 -2.09 2.50 17.30
CA LEU A 80 -2.62 2.47 15.93
C LEU A 80 -1.90 3.43 15.00
N TYR A 81 -1.52 4.61 15.49
CA TYR A 81 -0.79 5.61 14.69
C TYR A 81 0.63 5.18 14.29
N THR A 82 1.16 4.13 14.90
CA THR A 82 2.49 3.59 14.57
C THR A 82 2.48 2.52 13.49
N GLY A 83 1.31 2.27 12.90
CA GLY A 83 1.12 1.38 11.77
C GLY A 83 1.06 -0.11 12.11
N ILE A 84 0.23 -0.81 11.34
CA ILE A 84 0.00 -2.25 11.43
C ILE A 84 0.34 -2.90 10.09
N ALA A 85 1.27 -3.85 10.09
CA ALA A 85 1.59 -4.69 8.94
C ALA A 85 1.04 -6.11 9.15
N VAL A 86 0.18 -6.57 8.24
CA VAL A 86 -0.38 -7.92 8.21
C VAL A 86 0.32 -8.73 7.12
N ILE A 87 0.99 -9.80 7.50
CA ILE A 87 1.81 -10.59 6.59
C ILE A 87 1.35 -12.05 6.62
N GLY A 88 1.01 -12.61 5.47
CA GLY A 88 0.55 -14.00 5.40
C GLY A 88 0.28 -14.48 3.99
N ALA A 89 0.45 -15.77 3.74
CA ALA A 89 0.25 -16.38 2.44
C ALA A 89 -1.18 -16.22 1.89
N ILE A 90 -1.38 -16.53 0.63
CA ILE A 90 -2.71 -16.57 0.02
C ILE A 90 -3.57 -17.59 0.77
N GLY A 91 -4.81 -17.22 1.11
CA GLY A 91 -5.71 -18.10 1.85
C GLY A 91 -5.47 -18.18 3.36
N SER A 92 -4.46 -17.48 3.91
CA SER A 92 -4.18 -17.48 5.36
C SER A 92 -5.18 -16.68 6.20
N GLY A 93 -6.12 -15.97 5.57
CA GLY A 93 -7.14 -15.18 6.27
C GLY A 93 -6.80 -13.71 6.50
N LYS A 94 -5.78 -13.13 5.84
CA LYS A 94 -5.44 -11.69 5.97
C LYS A 94 -6.67 -10.78 5.88
N THR A 95 -7.38 -10.90 4.77
CA THR A 95 -8.52 -10.04 4.48
C THR A 95 -9.69 -10.33 5.41
N SER A 96 -10.04 -11.62 5.59
CA SER A 96 -11.21 -12.03 6.38
C SER A 96 -11.04 -11.91 7.90
N CYS A 97 -9.81 -12.06 8.42
CA CYS A 97 -9.53 -12.06 9.85
C CYS A 97 -8.91 -10.76 10.36
N CYS A 98 -8.34 -9.93 9.48
CA CYS A 98 -7.71 -8.67 9.85
C CYS A 98 -8.36 -7.49 9.14
N MET A 99 -8.29 -7.41 7.79
CA MET A 99 -8.67 -6.20 7.07
C MET A 99 -10.14 -5.83 7.27
N TYR A 100 -11.07 -6.79 7.10
CA TYR A 100 -12.50 -6.52 7.32
C TYR A 100 -12.84 -6.26 8.79
N PRO A 101 -12.42 -7.08 9.77
CA PRO A 101 -12.70 -6.82 11.18
C PRO A 101 -12.09 -5.51 11.69
N PHE A 102 -10.92 -5.12 11.21
CA PHE A 102 -10.28 -3.85 11.58
C PHE A 102 -11.01 -2.66 10.97
N ALA A 103 -11.40 -2.76 9.69
CA ALA A 103 -12.22 -1.74 9.04
C ALA A 103 -13.58 -1.56 9.76
N GLU A 104 -14.24 -2.66 10.13
CA GLU A 104 -15.52 -2.65 10.89
C GLU A 104 -15.37 -1.89 12.21
N GLN A 105 -14.34 -2.23 13.01
CA GLN A 105 -14.10 -1.59 14.30
C GLN A 105 -13.77 -0.10 14.17
N ILE A 106 -12.95 0.26 13.18
CA ILE A 106 -12.52 1.66 12.96
C ILE A 106 -13.67 2.51 12.42
N PHE A 107 -14.42 2.01 11.45
CA PHE A 107 -15.53 2.77 10.85
C PHE A 107 -16.78 2.83 11.73
N SER A 108 -16.95 1.88 12.66
CA SER A 108 -18.03 1.93 13.66
C SER A 108 -17.76 2.96 14.76
N PHE A 109 -16.49 3.30 14.99
CA PHE A 109 -16.12 4.28 16.00
C PHE A 109 -16.71 5.66 15.68
N GLY A 110 -17.43 6.23 16.62
CA GLY A 110 -18.08 7.51 16.44
C GLY A 110 -19.21 7.54 15.40
N GLY A 111 -19.74 6.39 14.94
CA GLY A 111 -20.73 6.31 13.86
C GLY A 111 -22.00 7.13 14.08
N GLY A 112 -22.35 7.46 15.35
CA GLY A 112 -23.45 8.37 15.68
C GLY A 112 -23.10 9.86 15.70
N ASP A 113 -21.84 10.23 15.53
CA ASP A 113 -21.34 11.61 15.60
C ASP A 113 -20.46 11.92 14.38
N GLN A 114 -21.01 12.67 13.43
CA GLN A 114 -20.31 13.02 12.19
C GLN A 114 -18.95 13.70 12.44
N SER A 115 -18.80 14.43 13.55
CA SER A 115 -17.53 15.09 13.89
C SER A 115 -16.40 14.09 14.20
N LYS A 116 -16.75 12.85 14.58
CA LYS A 116 -15.82 11.77 14.92
C LYS A 116 -15.65 10.72 13.80
N HIS A 117 -16.35 10.89 12.68
CA HIS A 117 -16.21 9.95 11.57
C HIS A 117 -14.76 9.87 11.09
N ILE A 118 -14.20 8.69 11.09
CA ILE A 118 -12.86 8.44 10.55
C ILE A 118 -12.97 8.30 9.04
N GLY A 119 -12.34 9.23 8.31
CA GLY A 119 -12.20 9.17 6.87
C GLY A 119 -10.88 8.53 6.46
N GLY A 120 -10.64 8.38 5.17
CA GLY A 120 -9.36 7.86 4.71
C GLY A 120 -9.36 7.32 3.29
N LEU A 121 -8.28 6.60 2.97
CA LEU A 121 -8.06 5.96 1.68
C LEU A 121 -8.02 4.44 1.82
N VAL A 122 -8.80 3.75 0.99
CA VAL A 122 -8.82 2.30 0.86
C VAL A 122 -8.30 1.90 -0.51
N LEU A 123 -7.21 1.15 -0.53
CA LEU A 123 -6.59 0.62 -1.74
C LEU A 123 -6.66 -0.90 -1.74
N GLU A 124 -7.02 -1.47 -2.87
CA GLU A 124 -7.01 -2.91 -3.07
C GLU A 124 -6.76 -3.31 -4.52
N VAL A 125 -6.51 -4.60 -4.72
CA VAL A 125 -6.10 -5.19 -6.01
C VAL A 125 -7.21 -6.06 -6.64
N LYS A 126 -8.20 -6.50 -5.86
CA LYS A 126 -9.16 -7.54 -6.26
C LYS A 126 -10.56 -7.03 -6.61
N GLY A 127 -10.97 -5.86 -6.10
CA GLY A 127 -12.29 -5.28 -6.32
C GLY A 127 -13.37 -5.65 -5.29
N ASP A 128 -13.17 -6.71 -4.50
CA ASP A 128 -14.18 -7.18 -3.53
C ASP A 128 -14.19 -6.37 -2.21
N PHE A 129 -13.04 -5.88 -1.81
CA PHE A 129 -12.85 -5.19 -0.54
C PHE A 129 -13.60 -3.87 -0.47
N CYS A 130 -13.60 -3.11 -1.57
CA CYS A 130 -14.34 -1.85 -1.66
C CYS A 130 -15.83 -2.03 -1.41
N HIS A 131 -16.44 -3.09 -1.96
CA HIS A 131 -17.85 -3.42 -1.72
C HIS A 131 -18.12 -3.77 -0.25
N LYS A 132 -17.19 -4.45 0.41
CA LYS A 132 -17.31 -4.76 1.84
C LYS A 132 -17.19 -3.50 2.69
N VAL A 133 -16.25 -2.62 2.39
CA VAL A 133 -16.10 -1.32 3.07
C VAL A 133 -17.37 -0.47 2.91
N ARG A 134 -17.96 -0.44 1.71
CA ARG A 134 -19.25 0.20 1.49
C ARG A 134 -20.33 -0.37 2.41
N GLY A 135 -20.49 -1.71 2.45
CA GLY A 135 -21.46 -2.36 3.31
C GLY A 135 -21.21 -2.14 4.82
N ILE A 136 -19.94 -1.99 5.24
CA ILE A 136 -19.59 -1.60 6.61
C ILE A 136 -20.11 -0.19 6.91
N LEU A 137 -19.81 0.79 6.06
CA LEU A 137 -20.26 2.16 6.23
C LEU A 137 -21.79 2.28 6.22
N GLU A 138 -22.48 1.55 5.34
CA GLU A 138 -23.94 1.49 5.29
C GLU A 138 -24.56 0.98 6.60
N ARG A 139 -24.00 -0.10 7.20
CA ARG A 139 -24.48 -0.63 8.49
C ARG A 139 -24.34 0.35 9.65
N HIS A 140 -23.36 1.23 9.59
CA HIS A 140 -23.13 2.26 10.62
C HIS A 140 -23.74 3.63 10.30
N GLY A 141 -24.67 3.69 9.33
CA GLY A 141 -25.36 4.93 8.94
C GLY A 141 -24.49 5.93 8.19
N ARG A 142 -23.35 5.48 7.64
CA ARG A 142 -22.34 6.29 6.98
C ARG A 142 -22.30 6.11 5.45
N ALA A 143 -23.40 5.70 4.84
CA ALA A 143 -23.48 5.48 3.40
C ALA A 143 -23.02 6.70 2.56
N GLY A 144 -23.31 7.92 3.05
CA GLY A 144 -22.92 9.18 2.39
C GLY A 144 -21.42 9.49 2.48
N ASP A 145 -20.66 8.80 3.35
CA ASP A 145 -19.22 9.01 3.49
C ASP A 145 -18.41 8.22 2.46
N TYR A 146 -19.03 7.25 1.78
CA TYR A 146 -18.35 6.40 0.82
C TYR A 146 -18.19 7.08 -0.54
N VAL A 147 -16.96 7.15 -1.01
CA VAL A 147 -16.60 7.74 -2.31
C VAL A 147 -15.84 6.68 -3.11
N GLU A 148 -16.48 6.14 -4.14
CA GLU A 148 -15.88 5.11 -4.99
C GLU A 148 -15.29 5.74 -6.25
N VAL A 149 -14.02 5.46 -6.50
CA VAL A 149 -13.35 5.74 -7.75
C VAL A 149 -13.06 4.42 -8.45
N ASN A 150 -13.71 4.20 -9.60
CA ASN A 150 -13.49 3.01 -10.42
C ASN A 150 -13.08 3.37 -11.84
N LEU A 151 -12.59 2.38 -12.60
CA LEU A 151 -12.07 2.57 -13.95
C LEU A 151 -13.11 2.95 -14.99
N THR A 152 -14.33 2.47 -14.84
CA THR A 152 -15.25 2.41 -15.98
C THR A 152 -16.53 3.20 -15.80
N ASP A 153 -16.98 3.37 -14.57
CA ASP A 153 -18.30 3.95 -14.28
C ASP A 153 -18.30 4.82 -13.02
N SER A 154 -17.20 5.52 -12.76
CA SER A 154 -17.14 6.46 -11.64
C SER A 154 -17.96 7.71 -11.95
N PRO A 155 -18.85 8.15 -11.05
CA PRO A 155 -19.45 9.48 -11.17
C PRO A 155 -18.43 10.59 -10.98
N TYR A 156 -17.35 10.28 -10.24
CA TYR A 156 -16.28 11.21 -9.93
C TYR A 156 -15.25 11.30 -11.04
N ARG A 157 -14.68 12.50 -11.18
CA ARG A 157 -13.56 12.82 -12.07
C ARG A 157 -12.36 13.15 -11.21
N TYR A 158 -11.27 12.48 -11.46
CA TYR A 158 -10.01 12.63 -10.73
C TYR A 158 -8.84 12.80 -11.67
N ASN A 159 -8.17 13.94 -11.56
CA ASN A 159 -6.90 14.14 -12.27
C ASN A 159 -5.74 13.97 -11.28
N PRO A 160 -4.93 12.90 -11.39
CA PRO A 160 -3.84 12.65 -10.45
C PRO A 160 -2.71 13.69 -10.53
N LEU A 161 -2.67 14.52 -11.57
CA LEU A 161 -1.69 15.60 -11.73
C LEU A 161 -2.21 16.97 -11.30
N TRP A 162 -3.52 17.08 -11.00
CA TRP A 162 -4.16 18.30 -10.53
C TRP A 162 -4.10 18.39 -9.00
N ASN A 163 -2.93 18.75 -8.53
CA ASN A 163 -2.61 18.97 -7.12
C ASN A 163 -1.43 19.93 -7.02
N ASP A 164 -1.08 20.37 -5.80
CA ASP A 164 0.07 21.26 -5.59
C ASP A 164 1.40 20.52 -5.42
N VAL A 165 1.48 19.22 -5.71
CA VAL A 165 2.73 18.46 -5.62
C VAL A 165 3.71 19.01 -6.64
N ASP A 166 4.96 19.15 -6.22
CA ASP A 166 6.05 19.58 -7.09
C ASP A 166 6.15 18.68 -8.34
N ALA A 167 6.40 19.30 -9.48
CA ALA A 167 6.48 18.60 -10.76
C ALA A 167 7.56 17.51 -10.77
N TYR A 168 8.68 17.73 -10.07
CA TYR A 168 9.73 16.73 -9.94
C TYR A 168 9.25 15.50 -9.16
N ALA A 169 8.54 15.70 -8.04
CA ALA A 169 8.03 14.61 -7.22
C ALA A 169 7.00 13.76 -7.97
N LEU A 170 6.08 14.40 -8.71
CA LEU A 170 5.12 13.69 -9.57
C LEU A 170 5.82 12.91 -10.69
N ALA A 171 6.77 13.55 -11.37
CA ALA A 171 7.51 12.92 -12.46
C ALA A 171 8.36 11.75 -11.96
N PHE A 172 9.00 11.89 -10.81
CA PHE A 172 9.78 10.83 -10.19
C PHE A 172 8.91 9.63 -9.81
N GLY A 173 7.73 9.87 -9.24
CA GLY A 173 6.76 8.81 -8.93
C GLY A 173 6.32 8.04 -10.18
N ILE A 174 5.98 8.76 -11.26
CA ILE A 174 5.63 8.15 -12.55
C ILE A 174 6.82 7.35 -13.12
N ALA A 175 8.03 7.93 -13.13
CA ALA A 175 9.22 7.26 -13.64
C ALA A 175 9.59 6.00 -12.85
N THR A 176 9.46 6.04 -11.54
CA THR A 176 9.68 4.88 -10.66
C THR A 176 8.73 3.74 -10.98
N LEU A 177 7.45 4.06 -11.17
CA LEU A 177 6.45 3.08 -11.56
C LEU A 177 6.73 2.47 -12.94
N LEU A 178 7.03 3.30 -13.94
CA LEU A 178 7.39 2.84 -15.28
C LEU A 178 8.60 1.89 -15.23
N THR A 179 9.62 2.26 -14.47
CA THR A 179 10.83 1.46 -14.32
C THR A 179 10.54 0.12 -13.65
N SER A 180 9.67 0.10 -12.63
CA SER A 180 9.28 -1.13 -11.93
C SER A 180 8.46 -2.09 -12.81
N LEU A 181 7.61 -1.55 -13.67
CA LEU A 181 6.75 -2.34 -14.57
C LEU A 181 7.55 -3.02 -15.70
N PHE A 182 8.61 -2.37 -16.20
CA PHE A 182 9.39 -2.88 -17.33
C PHE A 182 10.59 -3.74 -16.93
N GLY A 183 10.83 -3.95 -15.64
CA GLY A 183 11.96 -4.76 -15.16
C GLY A 183 13.35 -4.19 -15.50
N ARG A 184 13.43 -3.00 -16.04
CA ARG A 184 14.68 -2.28 -16.39
C ARG A 184 15.26 -1.49 -15.21
N GLY A 185 14.75 -1.70 -13.99
CA GLY A 185 15.02 -0.90 -12.81
C GLY A 185 16.45 -0.95 -12.24
N ARG A 186 17.42 -1.46 -12.98
CA ARG A 186 18.82 -1.48 -12.53
C ARG A 186 19.69 -0.36 -13.12
N GLU A 187 19.21 0.35 -14.12
CA GLU A 187 19.97 1.44 -14.73
C GLU A 187 19.37 2.80 -14.33
N PRO A 188 20.05 3.58 -13.49
CA PRO A 188 19.59 4.90 -13.04
C PRO A 188 19.29 5.87 -14.20
N PHE A 189 19.91 5.65 -15.33
CA PHE A 189 19.75 6.46 -16.55
C PHE A 189 18.28 6.55 -17.01
N TRP A 190 17.59 5.41 -17.10
CA TRP A 190 16.20 5.38 -17.58
C TRP A 190 15.25 6.13 -16.64
N GLN A 191 15.40 5.92 -15.35
CA GLN A 191 14.62 6.65 -14.37
C GLN A 191 14.83 8.16 -14.45
N GLN A 192 16.07 8.60 -14.58
CA GLN A 192 16.40 10.03 -14.75
C GLN A 192 15.83 10.60 -16.05
N ALA A 193 15.94 9.87 -17.16
CA ALA A 193 15.44 10.29 -18.46
C ALA A 193 13.92 10.46 -18.46
N TYR A 194 13.19 9.49 -17.89
CA TYR A 194 11.72 9.58 -17.74
C TYR A 194 11.34 10.73 -16.81
N THR A 195 12.02 10.85 -15.66
CA THR A 195 11.75 11.93 -14.71
C THR A 195 11.94 13.30 -15.35
N ASN A 196 13.02 13.51 -16.12
CA ASN A 196 13.27 14.79 -16.77
C ASN A 196 12.20 15.11 -17.81
N LEU A 197 11.88 14.17 -18.70
CA LEU A 197 10.85 14.41 -19.71
C LEU A 197 9.50 14.74 -19.06
N VAL A 198 9.01 13.90 -18.17
CA VAL A 198 7.71 14.10 -17.51
C VAL A 198 7.68 15.39 -16.69
N LYS A 199 8.75 15.70 -15.95
CA LYS A 199 8.86 16.95 -15.17
C LYS A 199 8.68 18.19 -16.05
N PHE A 200 9.40 18.27 -17.15
CA PHE A 200 9.32 19.44 -18.01
C PHE A 200 8.01 19.54 -18.78
N LEU A 201 7.38 18.41 -19.14
CA LEU A 201 6.04 18.41 -19.70
C LEU A 201 5.00 18.91 -18.68
N ILE A 202 5.08 18.49 -17.41
CA ILE A 202 4.21 19.00 -16.35
C ILE A 202 4.42 20.52 -16.16
N HIS A 203 5.67 20.98 -16.09
CA HIS A 203 5.97 22.40 -15.95
C HIS A 203 5.41 23.21 -17.13
N LEU A 204 5.64 22.77 -18.35
CA LEU A 204 5.17 23.45 -19.55
C LEU A 204 3.65 23.65 -19.55
N HIS A 205 2.90 22.59 -19.26
CA HIS A 205 1.43 22.68 -19.23
C HIS A 205 0.92 23.51 -18.04
N ARG A 206 1.52 23.38 -16.86
CA ARG A 206 1.17 24.22 -15.71
C ARG A 206 1.44 25.70 -15.97
N LEU A 207 2.54 26.04 -16.64
CA LEU A 207 2.84 27.43 -17.03
C LEU A 207 1.85 28.01 -18.02
N LEU A 208 1.44 27.22 -19.03
CA LEU A 208 0.55 27.68 -20.08
C LEU A 208 -0.93 27.66 -19.68
N PHE A 209 -1.37 26.60 -19.02
CA PHE A 209 -2.80 26.31 -18.83
C PHE A 209 -3.23 26.23 -17.36
N ASP A 210 -2.31 26.31 -16.40
CA ASP A 210 -2.55 25.96 -15.00
C ASP A 210 -3.17 24.56 -14.82
N TYR A 211 -2.97 23.70 -15.80
CA TYR A 211 -3.62 22.39 -15.86
C TYR A 211 -2.77 21.43 -16.69
N VAL A 212 -2.78 20.15 -16.31
CA VAL A 212 -2.12 19.10 -17.05
C VAL A 212 -2.79 17.76 -16.73
N THR A 213 -2.94 16.90 -17.72
CA THR A 213 -3.43 15.53 -17.56
C THR A 213 -2.39 14.51 -18.02
N LEU A 214 -2.61 13.25 -17.69
CA LEU A 214 -1.75 12.16 -18.21
C LEU A 214 -1.82 12.04 -19.73
N LEU A 215 -2.94 12.44 -20.34
CA LEU A 215 -3.09 12.47 -21.79
C LEU A 215 -2.24 13.57 -22.42
N ASP A 216 -2.20 14.76 -21.83
CA ASP A 216 -1.35 15.86 -22.32
C ASP A 216 0.13 15.47 -22.33
N LEU A 217 0.56 14.72 -21.30
CA LEU A 217 1.91 14.16 -21.27
C LEU A 217 2.16 13.19 -22.41
N TYR A 218 1.19 12.32 -22.70
CA TYR A 218 1.26 11.36 -23.79
C TYR A 218 1.35 12.06 -25.15
N GLU A 219 0.41 12.95 -25.45
CA GLU A 219 0.33 13.66 -26.74
C GLU A 219 1.62 14.44 -27.04
N CYS A 220 2.15 15.17 -26.05
CA CYS A 220 3.41 15.90 -26.21
C CYS A 220 4.64 14.99 -26.30
N ALA A 221 4.63 13.83 -25.64
CA ALA A 221 5.74 12.89 -25.72
C ALA A 221 5.85 12.25 -27.10
N ILE A 222 4.73 11.84 -27.72
CA ILE A 222 4.71 11.16 -29.02
C ILE A 222 4.78 12.10 -30.21
N ASN A 223 4.39 13.37 -30.04
CA ASN A 223 4.37 14.37 -31.12
C ASN A 223 5.41 15.47 -30.87
N PRO A 224 6.60 15.36 -31.48
CA PRO A 224 7.67 16.37 -31.34
C PRO A 224 7.28 17.78 -31.83
N ASP A 225 6.41 17.86 -32.83
CA ASP A 225 5.97 19.14 -33.38
C ASP A 225 5.02 19.84 -32.41
N LEU A 226 4.11 19.10 -31.81
CA LEU A 226 3.23 19.63 -30.76
C LEU A 226 4.05 20.11 -29.55
N LEU A 227 5.04 19.34 -29.10
CA LEU A 227 5.92 19.73 -27.99
C LEU A 227 6.66 21.03 -28.34
N LYS A 228 7.22 21.11 -29.55
CA LYS A 228 7.90 22.32 -30.02
C LYS A 228 6.95 23.53 -30.04
N GLN A 229 5.74 23.36 -30.59
CA GLN A 229 4.72 24.42 -30.60
C GLN A 229 4.36 24.89 -29.17
N ARG A 230 4.23 23.97 -28.20
CA ARG A 230 3.96 24.34 -26.82
C ARG A 230 5.11 25.13 -26.17
N VAL A 231 6.36 24.76 -26.45
CA VAL A 231 7.54 25.49 -25.97
C VAL A 231 7.57 26.89 -26.55
N GLU A 232 7.41 27.02 -27.90
CA GLU A 232 7.35 28.30 -28.57
C GLU A 232 6.20 29.18 -28.08
N LEU A 233 5.04 28.58 -27.77
CA LEU A 233 3.90 29.27 -27.17
C LEU A 233 4.23 29.82 -25.78
N ALA A 234 4.98 29.05 -24.96
CA ALA A 234 5.41 29.49 -23.64
C ALA A 234 6.40 30.65 -23.71
N GLU A 235 7.33 30.60 -24.66
CA GLU A 235 8.26 31.71 -24.93
C GLU A 235 7.50 32.98 -25.32
N TRP A 236 6.53 32.86 -26.21
CA TRP A 236 5.68 33.98 -26.63
C TRP A 236 4.80 34.50 -25.49
N ALA A 237 4.18 33.62 -24.71
CA ALA A 237 3.35 33.99 -23.56
C ALA A 237 4.14 34.74 -22.46
N ALA A 238 5.48 34.57 -22.44
CA ALA A 238 6.38 35.26 -21.51
C ALA A 238 6.84 36.64 -22.03
N LEU A 239 6.49 37.02 -23.24
CA LEU A 239 6.81 38.36 -23.81
C LEU A 239 6.06 39.46 -23.05
N THR A 240 6.57 40.67 -23.15
CA THR A 240 6.03 41.82 -22.40
C THR A 240 4.69 42.29 -22.96
N ILE A 241 4.51 42.26 -24.27
CA ILE A 241 3.30 42.70 -24.98
C ILE A 241 3.00 41.70 -26.10
N PRO A 242 2.30 40.61 -25.81
CA PRO A 242 1.87 39.66 -26.82
C PRO A 242 0.68 40.19 -27.62
N GLN A 243 0.73 40.05 -28.94
CA GLN A 243 -0.33 40.46 -29.84
C GLN A 243 -0.85 39.28 -30.67
N ILE A 244 -2.13 39.34 -31.02
CA ILE A 244 -2.78 38.39 -31.89
C ILE A 244 -3.31 39.10 -33.14
N ALA A 245 -3.24 38.41 -34.27
CA ALA A 245 -3.89 38.78 -35.50
C ALA A 245 -5.20 38.04 -35.65
N VAL A 246 -6.27 38.74 -35.98
CA VAL A 246 -7.58 38.16 -36.32
C VAL A 246 -7.68 38.14 -37.85
N LEU A 247 -7.84 36.96 -38.41
CA LEU A 247 -7.77 36.67 -39.84
C LEU A 247 -9.09 36.09 -40.35
N ASP A 248 -9.43 36.42 -41.59
CA ASP A 248 -10.49 35.72 -42.29
C ASP A 248 -10.11 34.23 -42.52
N PRO A 249 -11.05 33.26 -42.35
CA PRO A 249 -10.75 31.83 -42.55
C PRO A 249 -10.16 31.49 -43.92
N ALA A 250 -10.57 32.19 -44.99
CA ALA A 250 -10.03 31.96 -46.32
C ALA A 250 -8.57 32.42 -46.44
N VAL A 251 -8.26 33.52 -45.75
CA VAL A 251 -6.87 34.01 -45.61
C VAL A 251 -6.03 33.07 -44.77
N TYR A 252 -6.60 32.58 -43.69
CA TYR A 252 -5.94 31.62 -42.82
C TYR A 252 -5.51 30.34 -43.55
N LEU A 253 -6.42 29.72 -44.31
CA LEU A 253 -6.13 28.52 -45.09
C LEU A 253 -4.98 28.72 -46.13
N ALA A 254 -4.85 29.94 -46.68
CA ALA A 254 -3.75 30.29 -47.59
C ALA A 254 -2.38 30.33 -46.88
N PHE A 255 -2.34 30.45 -45.56
CA PHE A 255 -1.14 30.68 -44.75
C PHE A 255 -0.94 29.67 -43.62
N GLU A 256 -1.62 28.56 -43.69
CA GLU A 256 -1.60 27.53 -42.65
C GLU A 256 -0.18 27.12 -42.22
N GLY A 257 0.78 27.14 -43.16
CA GLY A 257 2.20 26.82 -42.87
C GLY A 257 2.96 27.89 -42.07
N LEU A 258 2.45 29.14 -41.98
CA LEU A 258 3.05 30.24 -41.22
C LEU A 258 2.33 30.49 -39.91
N ALA A 259 1.11 29.99 -39.78
CA ALA A 259 0.36 30.06 -38.57
C ALA A 259 0.96 29.08 -37.55
N LYS A 260 1.57 29.62 -36.52
CA LYS A 260 2.09 28.83 -35.40
C LYS A 260 1.02 28.86 -34.30
N PHE A 261 0.54 27.70 -33.87
CA PHE A 261 -0.37 27.47 -32.73
C PHE A 261 -1.82 27.11 -33.09
N PRO A 262 -2.41 26.15 -32.36
CA PRO A 262 -3.78 25.71 -32.59
C PRO A 262 -4.79 26.82 -32.21
N TRP A 263 -5.82 26.94 -32.99
CA TRP A 263 -6.79 28.02 -33.01
C TRP A 263 -8.07 27.68 -32.34
N ASP A 264 -8.64 28.64 -31.60
CA ASP A 264 -10.09 28.67 -31.41
C ASP A 264 -10.73 29.41 -32.59
N THR A 265 -11.52 28.69 -33.39
CA THR A 265 -12.48 29.30 -34.26
C THR A 265 -13.56 29.92 -33.37
N ASN A 266 -13.68 31.23 -33.38
CA ASN A 266 -14.86 31.87 -32.78
C ASN A 266 -16.09 31.37 -33.54
N ALA A 267 -16.87 30.46 -32.93
CA ALA A 267 -18.01 29.81 -33.54
C ALA A 267 -19.10 30.84 -33.99
N THR A 268 -19.05 32.05 -33.48
CA THR A 268 -20.01 33.11 -33.77
C THR A 268 -19.60 34.01 -34.95
N THR A 269 -18.31 34.32 -35.07
CA THR A 269 -17.78 35.23 -36.12
C THR A 269 -17.05 34.50 -37.24
N HIS A 270 -16.76 33.19 -37.10
CA HIS A 270 -15.94 32.40 -38.00
C HIS A 270 -14.53 33.00 -38.28
N GLU A 271 -14.09 33.90 -37.41
CA GLU A 271 -12.75 34.48 -37.50
C GLU A 271 -11.71 33.54 -36.90
N MET A 272 -10.53 33.51 -37.47
CA MET A 272 -9.39 32.72 -37.02
C MET A 272 -8.39 33.61 -36.29
N GLU A 273 -8.09 33.31 -35.07
CA GLU A 273 -7.11 34.04 -34.28
C GLU A 273 -5.72 33.40 -34.41
N SER A 274 -4.70 34.22 -34.60
CA SER A 274 -3.29 33.79 -34.71
C SER A 274 -2.38 34.65 -33.86
N VAL A 275 -1.40 34.02 -33.21
CA VAL A 275 -0.31 34.76 -32.58
C VAL A 275 0.43 35.55 -33.63
N LEU A 276 0.57 36.85 -33.43
CA LEU A 276 1.32 37.72 -34.35
C LEU A 276 2.83 37.53 -34.06
N THR A 277 3.47 36.73 -34.88
CA THR A 277 4.94 36.61 -34.91
C THR A 277 5.52 37.63 -35.89
N ASP A 278 6.82 37.94 -35.74
CA ASP A 278 7.51 38.83 -36.69
C ASP A 278 7.44 38.32 -38.14
N GLU A 279 7.48 37.00 -38.32
CA GLU A 279 7.35 36.34 -39.62
C GLU A 279 5.96 36.52 -40.22
N LEU A 280 4.91 36.26 -39.40
CA LEU A 280 3.53 36.44 -39.82
C LEU A 280 3.25 37.92 -40.11
N GLY A 281 3.71 38.83 -39.26
CA GLY A 281 3.53 40.29 -39.46
C GLY A 281 4.16 40.78 -40.75
N LYS A 282 5.37 40.37 -41.07
CA LYS A 282 6.02 40.71 -42.35
C LYS A 282 5.23 40.17 -43.53
N PHE A 283 4.82 38.93 -43.47
CA PHE A 283 4.04 38.29 -44.52
C PHE A 283 2.69 38.98 -44.77
N LEU A 284 1.95 39.30 -43.70
CA LEU A 284 0.67 40.01 -43.79
C LEU A 284 0.83 41.40 -44.43
N LEU A 285 1.93 42.08 -44.12
CA LEU A 285 2.28 43.38 -44.73
C LEU A 285 2.66 43.24 -46.21
N GLU A 286 3.51 42.29 -46.56
CA GLU A 286 3.97 42.05 -47.93
C GLU A 286 2.81 41.68 -48.88
N HIS A 287 1.83 40.94 -48.36
CA HIS A 287 0.69 40.51 -49.18
C HIS A 287 -0.55 41.41 -49.01
N SER A 288 -0.42 42.53 -48.30
CA SER A 288 -1.50 43.50 -48.08
C SER A 288 -2.77 42.85 -47.54
N VAL A 289 -2.63 41.89 -46.63
CA VAL A 289 -3.77 41.18 -46.03
C VAL A 289 -4.40 42.05 -44.97
N LEU A 290 -5.71 42.25 -45.09
CA LEU A 290 -6.50 42.92 -44.05
C LEU A 290 -6.60 42.02 -42.82
N HIS A 291 -6.12 42.51 -41.70
CA HIS A 291 -6.19 41.83 -40.40
C HIS A 291 -6.38 42.86 -39.29
N GLN A 292 -7.01 42.43 -38.20
CA GLN A 292 -7.05 43.20 -36.98
C GLN A 292 -5.99 42.73 -36.02
N VAL A 293 -5.30 43.63 -35.36
CA VAL A 293 -4.31 43.34 -34.33
C VAL A 293 -4.90 43.80 -33.00
N ARG A 294 -4.88 42.95 -32.03
CA ARG A 294 -5.31 43.29 -30.66
C ARG A 294 -4.26 42.80 -29.65
N ASP A 295 -4.17 43.51 -28.54
CA ASP A 295 -3.39 43.03 -27.41
C ASP A 295 -4.09 41.81 -26.81
N CYS A 296 -3.30 40.84 -26.44
CA CYS A 296 -3.80 39.58 -25.96
C CYS A 296 -3.80 39.59 -24.43
N ASP A 297 -4.97 39.38 -23.84
CA ASP A 297 -5.09 39.15 -22.40
C ASP A 297 -5.09 37.67 -22.04
N THR A 298 -5.48 36.81 -22.98
CA THR A 298 -5.48 35.36 -22.87
C THR A 298 -4.95 34.74 -24.16
N LEU A 299 -4.33 33.56 -24.07
CA LEU A 299 -3.87 32.84 -25.27
C LEU A 299 -5.06 32.30 -26.07
N PRO A 300 -4.98 32.26 -27.42
CA PRO A 300 -6.04 31.71 -28.26
C PRO A 300 -6.48 30.30 -27.90
N SER A 301 -5.57 29.47 -27.39
CA SER A 301 -5.84 28.10 -26.97
C SER A 301 -6.37 27.95 -25.53
N GLY A 302 -6.89 29.02 -24.90
CA GLY A 302 -7.32 29.01 -23.50
C GLY A 302 -6.18 29.02 -22.49
N GLY A 303 -4.94 29.26 -22.93
CA GLY A 303 -3.77 29.42 -22.08
C GLY A 303 -3.71 30.80 -21.42
N LYS A 304 -2.82 30.96 -20.47
CA LYS A 304 -2.57 32.23 -19.76
C LYS A 304 -1.28 32.89 -20.21
N LEU A 305 -1.25 34.22 -20.10
CA LEU A 305 -0.03 35.00 -20.23
C LEU A 305 0.84 34.85 -18.97
N ILE A 306 2.12 34.71 -19.17
CA ILE A 306 3.11 34.51 -18.09
C ILE A 306 3.69 35.86 -17.70
N ARG A 307 3.06 36.51 -16.71
CA ARG A 307 3.46 37.86 -16.24
C ARG A 307 4.40 37.82 -15.04
N ASP A 308 4.35 36.74 -14.26
CA ASP A 308 5.17 36.55 -13.07
C ASP A 308 6.65 36.35 -13.45
N PRO A 309 7.60 37.10 -12.84
CA PRO A 309 9.02 36.95 -13.09
C PRO A 309 9.56 35.54 -12.81
N GLU A 310 9.11 34.88 -11.76
CA GLU A 310 9.53 33.50 -11.43
C GLU A 310 9.07 32.52 -12.50
N GLN A 311 7.83 32.65 -12.96
CA GLN A 311 7.30 31.81 -14.04
C GLN A 311 8.03 32.05 -15.37
N ARG A 312 8.46 33.29 -15.64
CA ARG A 312 9.30 33.61 -16.82
C ARG A 312 10.66 32.92 -16.75
N GLU A 313 11.28 32.86 -15.58
CA GLU A 313 12.53 32.10 -15.39
C GLU A 313 12.30 30.59 -15.60
N GLN A 314 11.15 30.07 -15.16
CA GLN A 314 10.78 28.69 -15.41
C GLN A 314 10.59 28.40 -16.90
N VAL A 315 10.01 29.33 -17.67
CA VAL A 315 9.95 29.22 -19.14
C VAL A 315 11.35 29.13 -19.75
N GLN A 316 12.29 29.95 -19.29
CA GLN A 316 13.68 29.87 -19.76
C GLN A 316 14.34 28.53 -19.39
N ALA A 317 13.97 27.91 -18.26
CA ALA A 317 14.44 26.58 -17.89
C ALA A 317 13.86 25.50 -18.83
N VAL A 318 12.55 25.57 -19.13
CA VAL A 318 11.90 24.68 -20.11
C VAL A 318 12.53 24.82 -21.50
N ARG A 319 12.76 26.05 -21.93
CA ARG A 319 13.41 26.36 -23.22
C ARG A 319 14.80 25.72 -23.30
N ARG A 320 15.66 25.96 -22.29
CA ARG A 320 17.01 25.37 -22.25
C ARG A 320 16.96 23.86 -22.30
N TRP A 321 16.10 23.26 -21.48
CA TRP A 321 15.90 21.81 -21.50
C TRP A 321 15.50 21.32 -22.90
N PHE A 322 14.54 21.98 -23.56
CA PHE A 322 14.05 21.54 -24.86
C PHE A 322 15.14 21.65 -25.95
N TYR A 323 15.76 22.83 -26.12
CA TYR A 323 16.72 23.06 -27.22
C TYR A 323 18.13 22.51 -26.91
N ASP A 324 18.59 22.58 -25.67
CA ASP A 324 19.97 22.24 -25.32
C ASP A 324 20.14 20.80 -24.86
N ASP A 325 19.11 20.19 -24.26
CA ASP A 325 19.12 18.79 -23.80
C ASP A 325 18.29 17.88 -24.73
N TRP A 326 16.97 18.06 -24.75
CA TRP A 326 16.05 17.13 -25.40
C TRP A 326 16.28 16.98 -26.90
N MET A 327 16.40 18.09 -27.63
CA MET A 327 16.64 18.07 -29.09
C MET A 327 18.03 17.56 -29.47
N ARG A 328 19.01 17.59 -28.55
CA ARG A 328 20.37 17.08 -28.78
C ARG A 328 20.53 15.60 -28.44
N ILE A 329 19.56 14.98 -27.80
CA ILE A 329 19.58 13.53 -27.59
C ILE A 329 19.53 12.83 -28.96
N GLU A 330 20.37 11.80 -29.12
CA GLU A 330 20.35 10.97 -30.33
C GLU A 330 18.92 10.48 -30.63
N PRO A 331 18.45 10.58 -31.90
CA PRO A 331 17.06 10.25 -32.24
C PRO A 331 16.60 8.87 -31.79
N ARG A 332 17.46 7.85 -31.89
CA ARG A 332 17.15 6.48 -31.43
C ARG A 332 16.92 6.40 -29.93
N LEU A 333 17.78 7.06 -29.17
CA LEU A 333 17.66 7.09 -27.71
C LEU A 333 16.40 7.85 -27.28
N ARG A 334 16.11 8.98 -27.93
CA ARG A 334 14.90 9.76 -27.72
C ARG A 334 13.64 8.94 -28.00
N THR A 335 13.59 8.22 -29.12
CA THR A 335 12.49 7.29 -29.44
C THR A 335 12.34 6.23 -28.35
N SER A 336 13.42 5.65 -27.86
CA SER A 336 13.34 4.64 -26.78
C SER A 336 12.82 5.19 -25.45
N ILE A 337 13.14 6.47 -25.13
CA ILE A 337 12.58 7.15 -23.95
C ILE A 337 11.08 7.37 -24.14
N VAL A 338 10.68 7.87 -25.31
CA VAL A 338 9.27 8.11 -25.65
C VAL A 338 8.47 6.80 -25.62
N GLU A 339 8.96 5.74 -26.27
CA GLU A 339 8.30 4.42 -26.25
C GLU A 339 8.10 3.88 -24.83
N GLY A 340 9.09 4.06 -23.95
CA GLY A 340 8.98 3.62 -22.56
C GLY A 340 7.86 4.31 -21.79
N ILE A 341 7.57 5.58 -22.07
CA ILE A 341 6.48 6.34 -21.47
C ILE A 341 5.15 6.05 -22.18
N SER A 342 5.17 6.02 -23.52
CA SER A 342 3.99 5.91 -24.36
C SER A 342 3.23 4.61 -24.16
N PHE A 343 3.93 3.49 -24.00
CA PHE A 343 3.30 2.19 -23.75
C PHE A 343 2.26 2.23 -22.61
N PHE A 344 2.49 3.09 -21.65
CA PHE A 344 1.66 3.18 -20.46
C PHE A 344 0.62 4.29 -20.58
N LEU A 345 1.04 5.47 -21.06
CA LEU A 345 0.15 6.63 -21.17
C LEU A 345 -0.84 6.48 -22.32
N SER A 346 -0.56 5.67 -23.36
CA SER A 346 -1.48 5.36 -24.45
C SER A 346 -2.81 4.75 -23.96
N LEU A 347 -2.82 4.09 -22.79
CA LEU A 347 -4.02 3.52 -22.21
C LEU A 347 -5.11 4.57 -21.95
N PHE A 348 -4.73 5.83 -21.71
CA PHE A 348 -5.69 6.92 -21.51
C PHE A 348 -6.25 7.44 -22.82
N ASP A 349 -5.55 7.26 -23.93
CA ASP A 349 -6.02 7.62 -25.27
C ASP A 349 -6.90 6.51 -25.87
N ASP A 350 -6.45 5.26 -25.77
CA ASP A 350 -7.15 4.08 -26.31
C ASP A 350 -8.49 3.80 -25.60
N ASN A 351 -8.66 4.24 -24.34
CA ASN A 351 -9.85 3.96 -23.56
C ASN A 351 -10.62 5.23 -23.17
N PRO A 352 -11.69 5.58 -23.90
CA PRO A 352 -12.48 6.78 -23.63
C PRO A 352 -13.08 6.85 -22.21
N ARG A 353 -13.34 5.70 -21.58
CA ARG A 353 -13.86 5.65 -20.20
C ARG A 353 -12.78 6.06 -19.20
N LEU A 354 -11.56 5.58 -19.37
CA LEU A 354 -10.42 5.98 -18.55
C LEU A 354 -10.11 7.45 -18.74
N LYS A 355 -10.05 7.91 -19.98
CA LYS A 355 -9.85 9.32 -20.32
C LYS A 355 -10.86 10.20 -19.58
N LYS A 356 -12.14 9.85 -19.62
CA LYS A 356 -13.21 10.57 -18.96
C LYS A 356 -13.05 10.67 -17.44
N VAL A 357 -12.53 9.64 -16.79
CA VAL A 357 -12.37 9.59 -15.32
C VAL A 357 -11.09 10.28 -14.87
N PHE A 358 -9.94 10.02 -15.54
CA PHE A 358 -8.61 10.41 -15.07
C PHE A 358 -7.95 11.55 -15.83
N CYS A 359 -8.50 11.92 -16.99
CA CYS A 359 -8.07 13.06 -17.79
C CYS A 359 -9.26 13.98 -18.10
N PRO A 360 -10.05 14.39 -17.07
CA PRO A 360 -11.17 15.28 -17.31
C PRO A 360 -10.67 16.65 -17.81
N PRO A 361 -11.49 17.41 -18.52
CA PRO A 361 -11.14 18.77 -18.90
C PRO A 361 -11.09 19.69 -17.68
N LYS A 362 -10.36 20.82 -17.79
CA LYS A 362 -10.17 21.77 -16.68
C LYS A 362 -11.49 22.31 -16.14
N GLU A 363 -12.45 22.52 -17.02
CA GLU A 363 -13.79 23.00 -16.74
C GLU A 363 -14.55 22.12 -15.74
N CYS A 364 -14.17 20.84 -15.62
CA CYS A 364 -14.73 19.95 -14.62
C CYS A 364 -14.51 20.45 -13.18
N PHE A 365 -13.40 21.13 -12.94
CA PHE A 365 -13.00 21.66 -11.62
C PHE A 365 -13.40 23.12 -11.42
N ASP A 366 -13.98 23.76 -12.41
CA ASP A 366 -14.52 25.11 -12.32
C ASP A 366 -16.01 25.05 -11.93
N PRO A 367 -16.41 25.54 -10.74
CA PRO A 367 -17.81 25.51 -10.30
C PRO A 367 -18.77 26.26 -11.23
N VAL A 368 -18.30 27.29 -11.93
CA VAL A 368 -19.12 28.07 -12.86
C VAL A 368 -19.28 27.36 -14.19
N ALA A 369 -18.18 26.84 -14.74
CA ALA A 369 -18.20 26.13 -16.01
C ALA A 369 -18.92 24.77 -15.94
N ASN A 370 -18.95 24.14 -14.75
CA ASN A 370 -19.55 22.83 -14.50
C ASN A 370 -20.82 22.89 -13.64
N GLU A 371 -21.56 24.04 -13.65
CA GLU A 371 -22.78 24.20 -12.88
C GLU A 371 -23.87 23.18 -13.28
N ASP A 372 -23.95 22.84 -14.55
CA ASP A 372 -24.85 21.82 -15.10
C ASP A 372 -24.39 20.38 -14.88
N GLY A 373 -23.17 20.14 -14.35
CA GLY A 373 -22.61 18.82 -14.10
C GLY A 373 -22.24 18.02 -15.35
N ARG A 374 -22.21 18.65 -16.54
CA ARG A 374 -21.94 17.96 -17.83
C ARG A 374 -20.57 17.31 -17.90
N PHE A 375 -19.59 17.84 -17.18
CA PHE A 375 -18.23 17.28 -17.12
C PHE A 375 -18.06 16.19 -16.05
N GLY A 376 -19.11 15.93 -15.24
CA GLY A 376 -19.10 15.01 -14.12
C GLY A 376 -18.79 15.69 -12.78
N ILE A 377 -18.74 14.92 -11.71
CA ILE A 377 -18.49 15.42 -10.35
C ILE A 377 -17.00 15.43 -10.08
N PRO A 378 -16.34 16.57 -9.86
CA PRO A 378 -14.93 16.57 -9.48
C PRO A 378 -14.75 15.85 -8.14
N LEU A 379 -13.73 15.01 -8.02
CA LEU A 379 -13.34 14.45 -6.72
C LEU A 379 -12.80 15.61 -5.87
N PRO A 380 -13.38 15.88 -4.69
CA PRO A 380 -12.83 16.89 -3.81
C PRO A 380 -11.39 16.58 -3.41
N PRO A 381 -10.57 17.59 -3.09
CA PRO A 381 -9.23 17.38 -2.57
C PRO A 381 -9.23 16.46 -1.35
N PHE A 382 -8.20 15.62 -1.20
CA PHE A 382 -8.11 14.72 -0.06
C PHE A 382 -8.13 15.44 1.29
N ALA A 383 -7.62 16.66 1.36
CA ALA A 383 -7.70 17.46 2.59
C ALA A 383 -9.17 17.69 3.02
N ASP A 384 -10.03 18.03 2.09
CA ASP A 384 -11.47 18.26 2.36
C ASP A 384 -12.20 16.95 2.68
N LEU A 385 -11.89 15.87 1.95
CA LEU A 385 -12.46 14.54 2.18
C LEU A 385 -12.11 14.02 3.58
N ILE A 386 -10.88 14.22 4.01
CA ILE A 386 -10.42 13.87 5.36
C ILE A 386 -11.17 14.67 6.42
N GLU A 387 -11.29 16.01 6.25
CA GLU A 387 -12.01 16.85 7.21
C GLU A 387 -13.52 16.56 7.26
N GLN A 388 -14.09 16.05 6.18
CA GLN A 388 -15.50 15.59 6.14
C GLN A 388 -15.68 14.18 6.71
N GLY A 389 -14.58 13.43 6.98
CA GLY A 389 -14.64 12.04 7.43
C GLY A 389 -15.04 11.07 6.32
N ARG A 390 -14.84 11.42 5.06
CA ARG A 390 -15.17 10.56 3.92
C ARG A 390 -14.10 9.49 3.67
N VAL A 391 -14.55 8.37 3.15
CA VAL A 391 -13.71 7.21 2.82
C VAL A 391 -13.64 7.06 1.31
N VAL A 392 -12.48 7.32 0.74
CA VAL A 392 -12.23 7.11 -0.68
C VAL A 392 -11.78 5.68 -0.90
N ALA A 393 -12.48 4.94 -1.74
CA ALA A 393 -12.14 3.59 -2.11
C ALA A 393 -11.81 3.52 -3.60
N LEU A 394 -10.61 3.02 -3.90
CA LEU A 394 -10.18 2.79 -5.27
C LEU A 394 -10.56 1.37 -5.68
N ASN A 395 -11.59 1.24 -6.48
CA ASN A 395 -12.08 -0.03 -7.00
C ASN A 395 -11.46 -0.31 -8.38
N PHE A 396 -10.27 -0.89 -8.35
CA PHE A 396 -9.49 -1.22 -9.55
C PHE A 396 -9.12 -2.69 -9.55
N PRO A 397 -9.86 -3.56 -10.25
CA PRO A 397 -9.44 -4.93 -10.41
C PRO A 397 -8.13 -4.97 -11.23
N VAL A 398 -7.02 -5.22 -10.54
CA VAL A 398 -5.66 -5.33 -11.15
C VAL A 398 -5.64 -6.40 -12.24
N ALA A 399 -6.52 -7.39 -12.16
CA ALA A 399 -6.65 -8.41 -13.20
C ALA A 399 -6.97 -7.84 -14.60
N ALA A 400 -7.68 -6.71 -14.67
CA ALA A 400 -8.04 -6.08 -15.94
C ALA A 400 -6.87 -5.32 -16.58
N ASN A 401 -6.13 -4.55 -15.77
CA ASN A 401 -4.93 -3.83 -16.21
C ASN A 401 -4.01 -3.51 -15.03
N PRO A 402 -3.06 -4.41 -14.72
CA PRO A 402 -2.22 -4.30 -13.53
C PRO A 402 -1.32 -3.05 -13.51
N GLY A 403 -0.85 -2.62 -14.67
CA GLY A 403 0.01 -1.44 -14.77
C GLY A 403 -0.75 -0.15 -14.42
N LEU A 404 -1.92 0.02 -15.03
CA LEU A 404 -2.78 1.17 -14.81
C LEU A 404 -3.27 1.25 -13.35
N ALA A 405 -3.73 0.13 -12.80
CA ALA A 405 -4.18 0.08 -11.41
C ALA A 405 -3.09 0.51 -10.43
N ARG A 406 -1.86 0.07 -10.67
CA ARG A 406 -0.69 0.47 -9.86
C ARG A 406 -0.39 1.95 -10.01
N LEU A 407 -0.38 2.49 -11.24
CA LEU A 407 -0.09 3.91 -11.46
C LEU A 407 -1.11 4.80 -10.74
N VAL A 408 -2.38 4.65 -11.07
CA VAL A 408 -3.43 5.49 -10.51
C VAL A 408 -3.51 5.32 -8.99
N GLY A 409 -3.42 4.08 -8.50
CA GLY A 409 -3.41 3.80 -7.07
C GLY A 409 -2.22 4.44 -6.34
N THR A 410 -1.04 4.42 -6.95
CA THR A 410 0.15 5.06 -6.36
C THR A 410 0.05 6.58 -6.39
N LEU A 411 -0.39 7.17 -7.49
CA LEU A 411 -0.59 8.63 -7.58
C LEU A 411 -1.65 9.09 -6.56
N MET A 412 -2.76 8.38 -6.46
CA MET A 412 -3.81 8.67 -5.47
C MET A 412 -3.29 8.49 -4.03
N LYS A 413 -2.46 7.47 -3.77
CA LYS A 413 -1.80 7.27 -2.49
C LYS A 413 -0.90 8.46 -2.14
N VAL A 414 -0.06 8.91 -3.05
CA VAL A 414 0.86 10.04 -2.83
C VAL A 414 0.08 11.33 -2.53
N ASP A 415 -0.98 11.59 -3.27
CA ASP A 415 -1.85 12.75 -3.05
C ASP A 415 -2.53 12.70 -1.67
N PHE A 416 -3.06 11.54 -1.30
CA PHE A 416 -3.59 11.31 0.05
C PHE A 416 -2.52 11.50 1.14
N GLN A 417 -1.36 10.89 0.99
CA GLN A 417 -0.27 10.98 1.97
C GLN A 417 0.14 12.43 2.21
N ARG A 418 0.24 13.21 1.14
CA ARG A 418 0.51 14.64 1.23
C ARG A 418 -0.58 15.38 2.00
N ALA A 419 -1.85 15.16 1.64
CA ALA A 419 -2.97 15.79 2.35
C ALA A 419 -2.97 15.46 3.85
N VAL A 420 -2.57 14.24 4.21
CA VAL A 420 -2.37 13.84 5.62
C VAL A 420 -1.23 14.61 6.26
N LEU A 421 -0.08 14.71 5.62
CA LEU A 421 1.10 15.37 6.21
C LEU A 421 0.94 16.89 6.34
N THR A 422 0.20 17.53 5.43
CA THR A 422 -0.10 18.99 5.55
C THR A 422 -0.95 19.33 6.77
N ARG A 423 -1.53 18.34 7.46
CA ARG A 423 -2.26 18.54 8.72
C ARG A 423 -1.34 18.69 9.94
N VAL A 424 -0.09 18.21 9.86
CA VAL A 424 0.83 18.19 11.01
C VAL A 424 1.01 19.58 11.64
N PRO A 425 1.32 20.66 10.90
CA PRO A 425 1.45 21.99 11.49
C PRO A 425 0.16 22.49 12.14
N LYS A 426 -1.02 22.14 11.59
CA LYS A 426 -2.32 22.53 12.17
C LYS A 426 -2.55 21.81 13.50
N ILE A 427 -2.22 20.52 13.57
CA ILE A 427 -2.36 19.71 14.80
C ILE A 427 -1.40 20.21 15.89
N GLU A 428 -0.17 20.54 15.53
CA GLU A 428 0.83 21.04 16.48
C GLU A 428 0.49 22.44 17.00
N SER A 429 -0.08 23.31 16.16
CA SER A 429 -0.47 24.66 16.56
C SER A 429 -1.73 24.72 17.42
N SER A 430 -2.56 23.67 17.42
CA SER A 430 -3.85 23.64 18.13
C SER A 430 -4.07 22.29 18.82
N PRO A 431 -3.24 21.90 19.81
CA PRO A 431 -3.29 20.58 20.43
C PRO A 431 -4.56 20.33 21.25
N GLU A 432 -5.26 21.38 21.71
CA GLU A 432 -6.55 21.32 22.41
C GLU A 432 -7.73 20.99 21.51
N VAL A 433 -7.60 21.15 20.21
CA VAL A 433 -8.66 20.82 19.26
C VAL A 433 -8.64 19.31 19.00
N ILE A 434 -9.81 18.69 19.05
CA ILE A 434 -9.95 17.28 18.65
C ILE A 434 -9.83 17.20 17.13
N HIS A 435 -8.65 16.84 16.66
CA HIS A 435 -8.43 16.58 15.25
C HIS A 435 -8.91 15.18 14.85
N ARG A 436 -9.56 15.08 13.72
CA ARG A 436 -10.11 13.84 13.17
C ARG A 436 -8.99 12.83 12.88
N GLN A 437 -9.21 11.56 13.24
CA GLN A 437 -8.35 10.45 12.87
C GLN A 437 -8.54 10.12 11.38
N VAL A 438 -7.51 9.57 10.77
CA VAL A 438 -7.50 9.24 9.33
C VAL A 438 -7.01 7.81 9.15
N LEU A 439 -7.67 7.03 8.30
CA LEU A 439 -7.30 5.65 7.99
C LEU A 439 -6.61 5.58 6.63
N PHE A 440 -5.46 4.90 6.58
CA PHE A 440 -4.88 4.38 5.36
C PHE A 440 -4.97 2.86 5.39
N LEU A 441 -5.81 2.28 4.54
CA LEU A 441 -6.09 0.85 4.53
C LEU A 441 -5.73 0.29 3.15
N CYS A 442 -4.71 -0.57 3.09
CA CYS A 442 -4.21 -1.10 1.82
C CYS A 442 -4.04 -2.62 1.87
N ASP A 443 -4.85 -3.34 1.09
CA ASP A 443 -4.62 -4.78 0.85
C ASP A 443 -3.65 -4.94 -0.33
N GLU A 444 -2.84 -6.02 -0.30
CA GLU A 444 -1.77 -6.29 -1.27
C GLU A 444 -0.81 -5.09 -1.46
N TYR A 445 -0.42 -4.50 -0.34
CA TYR A 445 0.36 -3.25 -0.29
C TYR A 445 1.64 -3.26 -1.13
N HIS A 446 2.27 -4.42 -1.31
CA HIS A 446 3.45 -4.55 -2.18
C HIS A 446 3.20 -4.09 -3.61
N ALA A 447 1.93 -4.05 -4.07
CA ALA A 447 1.57 -3.54 -5.39
C ALA A 447 1.68 -2.01 -5.49
N PHE A 448 1.55 -1.29 -4.37
CA PHE A 448 1.52 0.17 -4.31
C PHE A 448 2.70 0.79 -3.54
N ALA A 449 3.57 -0.04 -2.97
CA ALA A 449 4.70 0.42 -2.16
C ALA A 449 5.71 1.22 -3.00
N THR A 450 6.10 2.39 -2.48
CA THR A 450 7.12 3.26 -3.06
C THR A 450 8.14 3.60 -1.97
N VAL A 451 9.34 3.09 -2.12
CA VAL A 451 10.45 3.32 -1.17
C VAL A 451 11.75 3.49 -1.95
N GLY A 452 12.55 4.45 -1.57
CA GLY A 452 13.87 4.66 -2.14
C GLY A 452 14.59 5.83 -1.48
N GLU A 453 15.90 5.74 -1.35
CA GLU A 453 16.71 6.80 -0.71
C GLU A 453 16.53 8.16 -1.42
N SER A 454 16.35 8.14 -2.74
CA SER A 454 16.16 9.32 -3.58
C SER A 454 14.69 9.68 -3.81
N ASP A 455 13.74 8.89 -3.29
CA ASP A 455 12.32 9.17 -3.49
C ASP A 455 11.82 10.24 -2.50
N PRO A 456 11.44 11.45 -2.98
CA PRO A 456 10.92 12.50 -2.11
C PRO A 456 9.57 12.16 -1.49
N THR A 457 8.84 11.19 -2.06
CA THR A 457 7.48 10.76 -1.68
C THR A 457 7.45 9.34 -1.11
N GLY A 458 8.60 8.81 -0.67
CA GLY A 458 8.73 7.45 -0.17
C GLY A 458 7.82 7.15 1.03
N ASP A 459 7.22 5.98 1.02
CA ASP A 459 6.28 5.53 2.06
C ASP A 459 6.93 5.49 3.45
N GLU A 460 8.24 5.24 3.53
CA GLU A 460 8.97 5.24 4.81
C GLU A 460 8.94 6.60 5.49
N LYS A 461 8.99 7.69 4.72
CA LYS A 461 8.89 9.05 5.24
C LYS A 461 7.48 9.35 5.74
N PHE A 462 6.49 8.94 4.95
CA PHE A 462 5.09 9.08 5.34
C PHE A 462 4.79 8.34 6.63
N PHE A 463 5.11 7.05 6.72
CA PHE A 463 4.81 6.25 7.92
C PHE A 463 5.59 6.69 9.17
N ALA A 464 6.77 7.27 9.01
CA ALA A 464 7.51 7.87 10.12
C ALA A 464 6.78 9.08 10.71
N LEU A 465 6.10 9.87 9.89
CA LEU A 465 5.40 11.10 10.28
C LEU A 465 3.89 10.92 10.49
N SER A 466 3.30 9.81 10.03
CA SER A 466 1.85 9.55 10.07
C SER A 466 1.26 9.65 11.47
N ARG A 467 2.05 9.30 12.50
CA ARG A 467 1.66 9.42 13.91
C ARG A 467 1.31 10.86 14.30
N GLN A 468 2.11 11.86 13.87
CA GLN A 468 1.88 13.27 14.16
C GLN A 468 0.58 13.76 13.49
N ALA A 469 0.27 13.21 12.32
CA ALA A 469 -0.95 13.52 11.57
C ALA A 469 -2.20 12.76 12.05
N ARG A 470 -2.11 11.95 13.12
CA ARG A 470 -3.16 11.04 13.60
C ARG A 470 -3.68 10.10 12.49
N CYS A 471 -2.78 9.62 11.66
CA CYS A 471 -3.10 8.64 10.62
C CYS A 471 -2.85 7.23 11.13
N ILE A 472 -3.75 6.31 10.80
CA ILE A 472 -3.74 4.90 11.16
C ILE A 472 -3.39 4.12 9.89
N PRO A 473 -2.12 3.75 9.66
CA PRO A 473 -1.76 2.94 8.50
C PRO A 473 -1.95 1.45 8.82
N ILE A 474 -2.78 0.79 8.03
CA ILE A 474 -2.97 -0.67 8.08
C ILE A 474 -2.69 -1.22 6.68
N VAL A 475 -1.67 -2.05 6.57
CA VAL A 475 -1.27 -2.63 5.29
C VAL A 475 -1.22 -4.15 5.38
N ALA A 476 -1.61 -4.83 4.31
CA ALA A 476 -1.48 -6.27 4.19
C ALA A 476 -0.62 -6.65 2.98
N THR A 477 0.20 -7.69 3.14
CA THR A 477 1.03 -8.24 2.06
C THR A 477 1.09 -9.76 2.15
N GLN A 478 1.36 -10.42 1.02
CA GLN A 478 1.40 -11.88 0.97
C GLN A 478 2.63 -12.45 1.69
N SER A 479 3.76 -11.75 1.59
CA SER A 479 5.03 -12.19 2.17
C SER A 479 6.00 -11.02 2.29
N ILE A 480 7.04 -11.18 3.10
CA ILE A 480 8.18 -10.25 3.11
C ILE A 480 8.95 -10.34 1.78
N SER A 481 8.99 -11.53 1.18
CA SER A 481 9.59 -11.75 -0.14
C SER A 481 8.91 -10.91 -1.23
N SER A 482 7.60 -10.70 -1.16
CA SER A 482 6.86 -9.85 -2.10
C SER A 482 7.29 -8.38 -2.00
N LEU A 483 7.51 -7.88 -0.79
CA LEU A 483 8.06 -6.53 -0.60
C LEU A 483 9.50 -6.43 -1.12
N ARG A 484 10.33 -7.43 -0.82
CA ARG A 484 11.72 -7.49 -1.28
C ARG A 484 11.84 -7.54 -2.80
N SER A 485 10.92 -8.22 -3.49
CA SER A 485 10.94 -8.30 -4.96
C SER A 485 10.53 -6.99 -5.63
N THR A 486 9.68 -6.21 -4.97
CA THR A 486 9.16 -4.95 -5.51
C THR A 486 10.08 -3.77 -5.22
N LEU A 487 10.70 -3.78 -4.04
CA LEU A 487 11.54 -2.68 -3.56
C LEU A 487 13.03 -2.98 -3.80
N SER A 488 13.78 -1.98 -4.21
CA SER A 488 15.21 -2.12 -4.49
C SER A 488 16.06 -2.23 -3.22
N GLY A 489 17.10 -3.04 -3.27
CA GLY A 489 18.08 -3.16 -2.18
C GLY A 489 17.46 -3.61 -0.85
N GLU A 490 17.79 -2.91 0.23
CA GLU A 490 17.32 -3.18 1.59
C GLU A 490 16.14 -2.27 2.01
N SER A 491 15.58 -1.50 1.07
CA SER A 491 14.47 -0.56 1.33
C SER A 491 13.24 -1.22 1.94
N TRP A 492 13.00 -2.50 1.63
CA TRP A 492 11.94 -3.28 2.24
C TRP A 492 12.10 -3.43 3.76
N ARG A 493 13.35 -3.49 4.27
CA ARG A 493 13.63 -3.55 5.73
C ARG A 493 13.30 -2.23 6.38
N THR A 494 13.76 -1.13 5.79
CA THR A 494 13.43 0.21 6.27
C THR A 494 11.93 0.41 6.37
N LEU A 495 11.20 0.04 5.32
CA LEU A 495 9.74 0.10 5.31
C LEU A 495 9.11 -0.78 6.39
N LEU A 496 9.55 -2.03 6.53
CA LEU A 496 8.99 -2.95 7.53
C LEU A 496 9.25 -2.48 8.97
N GLN A 497 10.35 -1.76 9.21
CA GLN A 497 10.67 -1.18 10.52
C GLN A 497 9.72 -0.05 10.93
N THR A 498 9.15 0.69 9.96
CA THR A 498 8.22 1.77 10.26
C THR A 498 6.91 1.29 10.89
N PHE A 499 6.47 0.05 10.57
CA PHE A 499 5.31 -0.56 11.20
C PHE A 499 5.70 -1.18 12.54
N ARG A 500 5.25 -0.58 13.65
CA ARG A 500 5.59 -1.08 14.99
C ARG A 500 4.80 -2.34 15.35
N THR A 501 3.56 -2.45 14.90
CA THR A 501 2.75 -3.67 15.06
C THR A 501 2.82 -4.54 13.81
N LYS A 502 3.15 -5.82 14.00
CA LYS A 502 3.24 -6.83 12.93
C LYS A 502 2.41 -8.05 13.30
N ILE A 503 1.56 -8.47 12.36
CA ILE A 503 0.70 -9.65 12.50
C ILE A 503 1.12 -10.66 11.44
N PHE A 504 1.72 -11.76 11.88
CA PHE A 504 2.15 -12.84 11.01
C PHE A 504 1.12 -13.97 11.04
N LEU A 505 0.46 -14.21 9.92
CA LEU A 505 -0.34 -15.40 9.67
C LEU A 505 0.54 -16.50 9.07
N ALA A 506 -0.07 -17.59 8.56
CA ALA A 506 0.69 -18.64 7.89
C ALA A 506 1.55 -18.08 6.75
N LEU A 507 2.84 -18.44 6.75
CA LEU A 507 3.82 -18.04 5.75
C LEU A 507 4.26 -19.26 4.94
N SER A 508 4.19 -19.14 3.61
CA SER A 508 4.53 -20.25 2.71
C SER A 508 5.98 -20.25 2.24
N ASP A 509 6.70 -19.13 2.41
CA ASP A 509 8.09 -19.01 1.98
C ASP A 509 9.07 -18.98 3.17
N ASN A 510 10.19 -19.66 2.99
CA ASN A 510 11.19 -19.84 4.05
C ASN A 510 11.90 -18.53 4.42
N PHE A 511 12.07 -17.60 3.48
CA PHE A 511 12.70 -16.31 3.76
C PHE A 511 11.82 -15.49 4.72
N SER A 512 10.53 -15.32 4.40
CA SER A 512 9.60 -14.59 5.28
C SER A 512 9.43 -15.23 6.64
N ALA A 513 9.41 -16.57 6.71
CA ALA A 513 9.34 -17.30 7.98
C ALA A 513 10.58 -17.07 8.87
N ARG A 514 11.78 -17.03 8.28
CA ARG A 514 13.02 -16.73 9.00
C ARG A 514 13.05 -15.29 9.50
N GLU A 515 12.75 -14.33 8.65
CA GLU A 515 12.70 -12.90 9.02
C GLU A 515 11.67 -12.66 10.14
N ALA A 516 10.48 -13.28 10.05
CA ALA A 516 9.47 -13.19 11.10
C ALA A 516 9.96 -13.79 12.43
N SER A 517 10.65 -14.94 12.37
CA SER A 517 11.24 -15.60 13.53
C SER A 517 12.31 -14.73 14.20
N GLU A 518 13.17 -14.07 13.41
CA GLU A 518 14.20 -13.17 13.92
C GLU A 518 13.60 -11.89 14.52
N LEU A 519 12.55 -11.34 13.92
CA LEU A 519 11.84 -10.17 14.45
C LEU A 519 11.16 -10.44 15.80
N CYS A 520 10.72 -11.68 16.05
CA CYS A 520 10.15 -12.08 17.34
C CYS A 520 11.19 -12.13 18.48
N GLY A 521 12.47 -12.11 18.13
CA GLY A 521 13.57 -12.10 19.10
C GLY A 521 13.98 -13.50 19.56
N ARG A 522 14.97 -13.50 20.45
CA ARG A 522 15.56 -14.73 21.01
C ARG A 522 15.43 -14.75 22.52
N ASP A 523 15.22 -15.92 23.08
CA ASP A 523 15.16 -16.12 24.52
C ASP A 523 16.02 -17.32 24.95
N GLU A 524 16.37 -17.38 26.21
CA GLU A 524 17.14 -18.48 26.77
C GLU A 524 16.24 -19.71 26.93
N GLN A 525 16.55 -20.77 26.24
CA GLN A 525 15.84 -22.04 26.29
C GLN A 525 16.73 -23.12 26.85
N LEU A 526 16.17 -23.90 27.79
CA LEU A 526 16.84 -25.05 28.34
C LEU A 526 16.74 -26.24 27.38
N LYS A 527 17.78 -26.52 26.62
CA LYS A 527 17.84 -27.71 25.76
C LYS A 527 18.35 -28.90 26.53
N VAL A 528 17.65 -30.01 26.35
CA VAL A 528 18.01 -31.28 26.90
C VAL A 528 18.60 -32.17 25.80
N SER A 529 19.86 -32.49 25.90
CA SER A 529 20.49 -33.47 25.03
C SER A 529 20.71 -34.80 25.75
N TYR A 530 20.39 -35.89 25.08
CA TYR A 530 20.58 -37.23 25.57
C TYR A 530 21.75 -37.84 24.78
N ASN A 531 22.83 -38.18 25.50
CA ASN A 531 23.91 -38.94 24.92
C ASN A 531 23.78 -40.40 25.37
N PHE A 532 23.66 -41.28 24.40
CA PHE A 532 23.67 -42.71 24.63
C PHE A 532 25.05 -43.21 24.19
N SER A 533 25.82 -43.70 25.13
CA SER A 533 27.07 -44.40 24.83
C SER A 533 26.90 -45.89 25.10
N GLU A 534 27.08 -46.70 24.09
CA GLU A 534 27.11 -48.15 24.18
C GLU A 534 28.57 -48.59 24.21
N SER A 535 28.98 -49.18 25.32
CA SER A 535 30.29 -49.80 25.41
C SER A 535 30.12 -51.32 25.39
N GLY A 536 30.35 -51.90 24.22
CA GLY A 536 30.48 -53.34 24.05
C GLY A 536 31.95 -53.72 24.04
N ALA A 537 32.37 -54.61 24.89
CA ALA A 537 33.67 -55.26 24.74
C ALA A 537 33.50 -56.55 23.91
N ASP A 538 34.36 -56.73 22.93
CA ASP A 538 34.35 -57.92 22.09
C ASP A 538 34.40 -59.18 22.92
N ALA A 539 33.51 -60.12 22.67
CA ALA A 539 33.49 -61.41 23.31
C ALA A 539 34.80 -62.18 22.96
N LYS A 540 35.67 -62.29 23.92
CA LYS A 540 36.87 -63.15 23.74
C LYS A 540 36.47 -64.62 23.91
N VAL A 541 36.48 -65.35 22.83
CA VAL A 541 36.33 -66.82 22.86
C VAL A 541 37.65 -67.42 23.24
N ASN A 542 37.66 -68.15 24.36
CA ASN A 542 38.85 -68.89 24.77
C ASN A 542 38.97 -70.15 23.87
N ILE A 543 39.96 -70.15 22.99
CA ILE A 543 40.15 -71.14 21.94
C ILE A 543 40.37 -72.53 22.53
N LEU A 544 40.87 -72.64 23.79
CA LEU A 544 41.16 -73.93 24.46
C LEU A 544 39.94 -74.59 25.14
N THR A 545 38.90 -73.77 25.51
CA THR A 545 37.75 -74.31 26.24
C THR A 545 36.43 -74.11 25.50
N GLY A 546 36.40 -73.41 24.35
CA GLY A 546 35.23 -73.13 23.55
C GLY A 546 34.15 -72.29 24.27
N ARG A 547 34.48 -71.72 25.43
CA ARG A 547 33.54 -70.90 26.19
C ARG A 547 33.69 -69.39 25.85
N ALA A 548 32.62 -68.80 25.43
CA ALA A 548 32.54 -67.33 25.25
C ALA A 548 32.31 -66.72 26.63
N THR A 549 33.18 -65.83 27.08
CA THR A 549 32.93 -64.97 28.22
C THR A 549 32.11 -63.79 27.74
N ALA A 550 30.80 -63.82 28.04
CA ALA A 550 29.92 -62.68 27.78
C ALA A 550 30.35 -61.54 28.70
N GLN A 551 30.92 -60.46 28.15
CA GLN A 551 31.07 -59.21 28.87
C GLN A 551 29.76 -58.44 28.75
N ARG A 552 29.31 -57.89 29.88
CA ARG A 552 28.10 -57.10 29.95
C ARG A 552 28.27 -55.84 29.12
N ALA A 553 27.44 -55.70 28.10
CA ALA A 553 27.26 -54.42 27.43
C ALA A 553 26.58 -53.44 28.39
N SER A 554 27.16 -52.31 28.66
CA SER A 554 26.54 -51.25 29.44
C SER A 554 26.12 -50.11 28.52
N ILE A 555 24.85 -49.75 28.61
CA ILE A 555 24.32 -48.56 27.96
C ILE A 555 24.27 -47.47 29.02
N THR A 556 25.10 -46.45 28.85
CA THR A 556 25.08 -45.28 29.72
C THR A 556 24.31 -44.17 29.04
N ALA A 557 23.18 -43.78 29.62
CA ALA A 557 22.41 -42.61 29.18
C ALA A 557 22.79 -41.41 30.06
N SER A 558 23.39 -40.40 29.47
CA SER A 558 23.64 -39.13 30.14
C SER A 558 22.71 -38.05 29.60
N LYS A 559 22.16 -37.27 30.52
CA LYS A 559 21.25 -36.16 30.19
C LYS A 559 21.97 -34.85 30.51
N HIS A 560 22.26 -34.09 29.47
CA HIS A 560 22.86 -32.76 29.60
C HIS A 560 21.83 -31.67 29.43
N TYR A 561 21.89 -30.71 30.31
CA TYR A 561 21.10 -29.48 30.24
C TYR A 561 22.01 -28.37 29.76
N ASN A 562 21.66 -27.77 28.63
CA ASN A 562 22.38 -26.60 28.10
C ASN A 562 21.40 -25.46 27.89
N VAL A 563 21.76 -24.28 28.39
CA VAL A 563 21.02 -23.07 28.12
C VAL A 563 21.52 -22.50 26.79
N GLN A 564 20.64 -22.46 25.80
CA GLN A 564 20.96 -21.92 24.49
C GLN A 564 19.98 -20.80 24.14
N ARG A 565 20.49 -19.70 23.54
CA ARG A 565 19.63 -18.65 23.02
C ARG A 565 19.05 -19.06 21.67
N ASP A 566 17.77 -19.39 21.67
CA ASP A 566 17.02 -19.74 20.48
C ASP A 566 15.91 -18.71 20.20
N ASN A 567 15.43 -18.70 18.96
CA ASN A 567 14.31 -17.85 18.58
C ASN A 567 13.06 -18.21 19.42
N ILE A 568 12.34 -17.20 19.89
CA ILE A 568 11.10 -17.39 20.69
C ILE A 568 10.08 -18.22 19.91
N PHE A 569 9.97 -17.95 18.59
CA PHE A 569 9.19 -18.74 17.65
C PHE A 569 10.10 -19.22 16.52
N GLU A 570 10.21 -20.51 16.36
CA GLU A 570 10.96 -21.11 15.26
C GLU A 570 10.29 -20.79 13.92
N ALA A 571 11.08 -20.64 12.85
CA ALA A 571 10.57 -20.37 11.50
C ALA A 571 9.51 -21.38 11.03
N ARG A 572 9.63 -22.65 11.45
CA ARG A 572 8.68 -23.71 11.15
C ARG A 572 7.26 -23.41 11.67
N ILE A 573 7.14 -22.74 12.81
CA ILE A 573 5.84 -22.45 13.45
C ILE A 573 5.01 -21.55 12.54
N PHE A 574 5.64 -20.58 11.85
CA PHE A 574 4.94 -19.68 10.92
C PHE A 574 4.36 -20.42 9.71
N ALA A 575 4.98 -21.51 9.27
CA ALA A 575 4.45 -22.33 8.18
C ALA A 575 3.29 -23.25 8.65
N GLU A 576 3.23 -23.56 9.93
CA GLU A 576 2.24 -24.48 10.53
C GLU A 576 1.03 -23.78 11.15
N LEU A 577 0.99 -22.43 11.14
CA LEU A 577 -0.16 -21.68 11.63
C LEU A 577 -1.43 -22.06 10.85
N LYS A 578 -2.50 -22.32 11.57
CA LYS A 578 -3.81 -22.62 10.99
C LYS A 578 -4.55 -21.30 10.66
N ASN A 579 -5.63 -21.42 9.90
CA ASN A 579 -6.49 -20.28 9.59
C ASN A 579 -6.93 -19.55 10.87
N ALA A 580 -6.95 -18.23 10.82
CA ALA A 580 -7.24 -17.34 11.93
C ALA A 580 -6.29 -17.48 13.15
N GLN A 581 -5.12 -18.12 12.99
CA GLN A 581 -4.03 -18.06 13.95
C GLN A 581 -2.95 -17.10 13.47
N ALA A 582 -2.39 -16.34 14.40
CA ALA A 582 -1.32 -15.41 14.12
C ALA A 582 -0.28 -15.36 15.24
N ILE A 583 0.93 -14.95 14.90
CA ILE A 583 1.93 -14.48 15.86
C ILE A 583 1.98 -12.97 15.72
N VAL A 584 1.77 -12.26 16.82
CA VAL A 584 1.64 -10.81 16.84
C VAL A 584 2.77 -10.20 17.64
N LEU A 585 3.45 -9.25 17.01
CA LEU A 585 4.33 -8.28 17.64
C LEU A 585 3.53 -7.00 17.78
N ALA A 586 2.99 -6.74 18.95
CA ALA A 586 2.17 -5.55 19.19
C ALA A 586 3.00 -4.40 19.81
N TYR A 587 2.51 -3.19 19.62
CA TYR A 587 3.06 -1.98 20.21
C TYR A 587 1.92 -1.13 20.79
N ASP A 588 1.97 -0.85 22.09
CA ASP A 588 0.90 -0.12 22.79
C ASP A 588 0.90 1.40 22.58
N GLY A 589 1.88 1.90 21.84
CA GLY A 589 2.12 3.33 21.62
C GLY A 589 3.24 3.91 22.48
N LEU A 590 3.70 3.18 23.51
CA LEU A 590 4.80 3.52 24.40
C LEU A 590 5.87 2.44 24.40
N ASN A 591 5.45 1.16 24.57
CA ASN A 591 6.34 0.03 24.73
C ASN A 591 6.04 -1.08 23.73
N PRO A 592 7.06 -1.83 23.27
CA PRO A 592 6.84 -3.06 22.54
C PRO A 592 6.29 -4.15 23.48
N MET A 593 5.24 -4.83 23.04
CA MET A 593 4.71 -5.98 23.74
C MET A 593 5.45 -7.26 23.32
N PRO A 594 5.60 -8.25 24.20
CA PRO A 594 6.22 -9.51 23.82
C PRO A 594 5.48 -10.19 22.67
N ALA A 595 6.22 -10.83 21.77
CA ALA A 595 5.64 -11.62 20.69
C ALA A 595 4.71 -12.70 21.28
N THR A 596 3.49 -12.81 20.75
CA THR A 596 2.47 -13.69 21.32
C THR A 596 1.63 -14.39 20.25
N TYR A 597 1.18 -15.62 20.56
CA TYR A 597 0.11 -16.27 19.82
C TYR A 597 -1.20 -15.51 19.99
N CYS A 598 -1.90 -15.28 18.89
CA CYS A 598 -3.20 -14.64 18.86
C CYS A 598 -4.17 -15.44 17.97
N TYR A 599 -5.41 -15.51 18.37
CA TYR A 599 -6.48 -16.15 17.61
C TYR A 599 -7.42 -15.05 17.11
N LEU A 600 -7.36 -14.81 15.80
CA LEU A 600 -8.07 -13.73 15.14
C LEU A 600 -9.57 -14.02 15.04
N LYS A 601 -10.36 -12.98 14.78
CA LYS A 601 -11.80 -13.07 14.63
C LYS A 601 -12.21 -12.86 13.16
N PRO A 602 -12.49 -13.94 12.41
CA PRO A 602 -13.04 -13.80 11.06
C PRO A 602 -14.35 -13.01 11.04
N TYR A 603 -14.54 -12.13 10.10
CA TYR A 603 -15.71 -11.24 10.00
C TYR A 603 -17.06 -11.97 9.88
N PHE A 604 -17.05 -13.22 9.45
CA PHE A 604 -18.24 -14.05 9.26
C PHE A 604 -18.61 -14.88 10.50
N LEU A 605 -17.84 -14.78 11.60
CA LEU A 605 -18.07 -15.48 12.84
C LEU A 605 -18.47 -14.50 13.95
N ASP A 606 -19.27 -14.98 14.92
CA ASP A 606 -19.60 -14.19 16.10
C ASP A 606 -18.34 -13.93 16.95
N PRO A 607 -17.91 -12.68 17.11
CA PRO A 607 -16.72 -12.35 17.89
C PRO A 607 -16.85 -12.69 19.39
N ARG A 608 -18.07 -12.89 19.91
CA ARG A 608 -18.34 -13.23 21.31
C ARG A 608 -18.07 -14.70 21.64
N VAL A 609 -17.98 -15.55 20.60
CA VAL A 609 -17.72 -16.99 20.74
C VAL A 609 -16.22 -17.22 20.57
N SER A 610 -15.60 -18.03 21.48
CA SER A 610 -14.17 -18.31 21.40
C SER A 610 -13.79 -19.03 20.10
N TYR A 611 -12.57 -18.73 19.60
CA TYR A 611 -11.95 -19.43 18.48
C TYR A 611 -12.03 -20.97 18.61
N PHE A 612 -11.69 -21.49 19.79
CA PHE A 612 -11.69 -22.93 20.03
C PHE A 612 -13.09 -23.52 20.05
N GLU A 613 -14.09 -22.75 20.38
CA GLU A 613 -15.48 -23.18 20.31
C GLU A 613 -15.98 -23.21 18.86
N HIS A 614 -15.61 -22.22 18.05
CA HIS A 614 -15.85 -22.25 16.60
C HIS A 614 -15.17 -23.44 15.94
N LEU A 615 -13.93 -23.75 16.34
CA LEU A 615 -13.20 -24.92 15.85
C LEU A 615 -13.90 -26.23 16.22
N ARG A 616 -14.46 -26.35 17.45
CA ARG A 616 -15.23 -27.53 17.86
C ARG A 616 -16.52 -27.69 17.07
N ARG A 617 -17.14 -26.58 16.67
CA ARG A 617 -18.38 -26.57 15.87
C ARG A 617 -18.13 -26.79 14.37
N GLY A 618 -16.88 -26.86 13.93
CA GLY A 618 -16.50 -27.01 12.52
C GLY A 618 -16.71 -25.77 11.67
N ASN A 619 -16.73 -24.59 12.26
CA ASN A 619 -16.94 -23.31 11.57
C ASN A 619 -15.64 -22.68 11.06
N LEU A 620 -14.48 -23.26 11.36
CA LEU A 620 -13.12 -22.79 10.99
C LEU A 620 -12.36 -23.82 10.19
#